data_b934744cb00e13263c31e7468cb93f95
#
_entry.id   b934744cb00e13263c31e7468cb93f95
#
_cell.length_a   1.000
_cell.length_b   1.000
_cell.length_c   1.000
_cell.angle_alpha   90.00
_cell.angle_beta   90.00
_cell.angle_gamma   90.00
#
_symmetry.space_group_name_H-M   'P 1'
#
loop_
_entity.id
_entity.type
_entity.pdbx_description
1 polymer ?
#
loop_
_entity_poly.entity_id
_entity_poly.type
_entity_poly.pdbx_seq_one_letter_code
_entity_poly.pdbx_strand_id
1 'polypeptide(L)'
;IEMAGGTTSDKVMVVSGGPMMGAPMSWEAAMNASVTKTTSGILVLPEDGAIDRRRKTQLNHMLNRAKAACIQCTFCTQLCPRHMLGHPLQPHRIMRKMAMNMPHQDNHETTKDHWILPELLEDRDIRQAAICSECGVCEVYACPMGLQPRVVNSLIKGELAQAGIRYSREGDTWEADANRPYRKVPTKRIAARAGVGAYYHIDGHTYKEETA
;
A
#
# COMPACT_ATOMS: atom_id res chain seq x y z
N ILE A 1 12.71 24.53 0.92
CA ILE A 1 13.21 24.03 2.22
C ILE A 1 13.95 25.17 2.92
N GLU A 2 14.88 25.85 2.26
CA GLU A 2 15.61 27.02 2.83
C GLU A 2 14.66 28.10 3.32
N MET A 3 13.66 28.47 2.54
CA MET A 3 12.62 29.45 2.93
C MET A 3 11.80 29.01 4.16
N ALA A 4 11.77 27.73 4.45
CA ALA A 4 11.08 27.16 5.62
C ALA A 4 12.00 26.98 6.84
N GLY A 5 13.23 27.49 6.79
CA GLY A 5 14.20 27.44 7.88
C GLY A 5 15.31 26.39 7.72
N GLY A 6 15.36 25.69 6.58
CA GLY A 6 16.42 24.74 6.28
C GLY A 6 16.25 23.38 6.97
N THR A 7 17.38 22.67 7.19
CA THR A 7 17.42 21.36 7.82
C THR A 7 18.37 21.37 9.02
N THR A 8 18.08 20.57 10.02
CA THR A 8 18.94 20.39 11.21
C THR A 8 19.94 19.25 11.06
N SER A 9 19.89 18.51 9.95
CA SER A 9 20.75 17.35 9.66
C SER A 9 21.28 17.44 8.23
N ASP A 10 22.53 17.02 8.04
CA ASP A 10 23.18 17.01 6.73
C ASP A 10 22.74 15.84 5.85
N LYS A 11 22.24 14.75 6.47
CA LYS A 11 21.77 13.55 5.76
C LYS A 11 20.27 13.45 5.85
N VAL A 12 19.59 13.97 4.85
CA VAL A 12 18.14 14.01 4.78
C VAL A 12 17.60 13.44 3.49
N MET A 13 16.45 12.85 3.58
CA MET A 13 15.60 12.49 2.44
C MET A 13 14.36 13.38 2.42
N VAL A 14 13.80 13.56 1.25
CA VAL A 14 12.59 14.34 1.05
C VAL A 14 11.45 13.40 0.65
N VAL A 15 10.27 13.59 1.24
CA VAL A 15 9.05 12.89 0.83
C VAL A 15 8.09 13.92 0.26
N SER A 16 7.78 13.81 -1.01
CA SER A 16 6.72 14.58 -1.64
C SER A 16 5.38 13.95 -1.32
N GLY A 17 4.56 14.62 -0.51
CA GLY A 17 3.30 14.11 0.01
C GLY A 17 3.39 13.63 1.47
N GLY A 18 2.44 12.80 1.87
CA GLY A 18 2.38 12.27 3.24
C GLY A 18 3.31 11.07 3.49
N PRO A 19 3.55 10.70 4.76
CA PRO A 19 4.50 9.63 5.11
C PRO A 19 4.06 8.23 4.67
N MET A 20 2.78 8.03 4.39
CA MET A 20 2.23 6.75 3.96
C MET A 20 2.17 6.59 2.44
N MET A 21 1.82 7.65 1.73
CA MET A 21 1.54 7.64 0.29
C MET A 21 2.59 8.40 -0.53
N GLY A 22 3.34 9.29 0.11
CA GLY A 22 4.27 10.16 -0.56
C GLY A 22 5.42 9.42 -1.24
N ALA A 23 5.99 10.05 -2.25
CA ALA A 23 7.14 9.56 -2.98
C ALA A 23 8.44 9.99 -2.26
N PRO A 24 9.17 9.06 -1.64
CA PRO A 24 10.46 9.36 -1.05
C PRO A 24 11.53 9.52 -2.13
N MET A 25 12.37 10.54 -1.99
CA MET A 25 13.45 10.84 -2.92
C MET A 25 14.70 11.24 -2.15
N SER A 26 15.87 11.06 -2.76
CA SER A 26 17.13 11.56 -2.21
C SER A 26 17.14 13.09 -2.21
N TRP A 27 18.02 13.70 -1.41
CA TRP A 27 18.20 15.15 -1.44
C TRP A 27 18.51 15.68 -2.83
N GLU A 28 19.43 15.03 -3.53
CA GLU A 28 19.82 15.38 -4.89
C GLU A 28 18.64 15.33 -5.87
N ALA A 29 17.83 14.27 -5.80
CA ALA A 29 16.63 14.15 -6.63
C ALA A 29 15.59 15.22 -6.29
N ALA A 30 15.48 15.60 -5.01
CA ALA A 30 14.56 16.64 -4.56
C ALA A 30 14.95 18.03 -5.07
N MET A 31 16.25 18.31 -5.18
CA MET A 31 16.74 19.60 -5.72
C MET A 31 16.38 19.80 -7.21
N ASN A 32 16.23 18.69 -7.94
CA ASN A 32 15.80 18.71 -9.36
C ASN A 32 14.29 18.53 -9.55
N ALA A 33 13.54 18.33 -8.46
CA ALA A 33 12.09 18.15 -8.51
C ALA A 33 11.34 19.49 -8.45
N SER A 34 10.18 19.51 -9.10
CA SER A 34 9.29 20.68 -9.06
C SER A 34 8.05 20.41 -8.20
N VAL A 35 7.63 21.45 -7.48
CA VAL A 35 6.34 21.44 -6.77
C VAL A 35 5.22 21.57 -7.81
N THR A 36 4.27 20.64 -7.78
CA THR A 36 3.13 20.63 -8.69
C THR A 36 1.83 20.91 -7.93
N LYS A 37 0.74 21.15 -8.65
CA LYS A 37 -0.59 21.35 -8.03
C LYS A 37 -1.09 20.15 -7.22
N THR A 38 -0.51 18.97 -7.42
CA THR A 38 -0.85 17.75 -6.69
C THR A 38 0.05 17.51 -5.48
N THR A 39 1.07 18.33 -5.27
CA THR A 39 1.96 18.22 -4.11
C THR A 39 1.23 18.72 -2.86
N SER A 40 0.81 17.80 -2.01
CA SER A 40 0.07 18.11 -0.77
C SER A 40 0.96 18.60 0.38
N GLY A 41 2.25 18.28 0.32
CA GLY A 41 3.23 18.66 1.32
C GLY A 41 4.60 18.12 1.03
N ILE A 42 5.58 18.58 1.76
CA ILE A 42 6.97 18.13 1.68
C ILE A 42 7.42 17.80 3.10
N LEU A 43 7.87 16.55 3.32
CA LEU A 43 8.47 16.12 4.57
C LEU A 43 9.97 15.96 4.38
N VAL A 44 10.72 16.47 5.32
CA VAL A 44 12.18 16.31 5.37
C VAL A 44 12.50 15.41 6.57
N LEU A 45 13.10 14.28 6.32
CA LEU A 45 13.34 13.23 7.31
C LEU A 45 14.80 12.76 7.25
N PRO A 46 15.36 12.21 8.34
CA PRO A 46 16.67 11.58 8.31
C PRO A 46 16.71 10.40 7.32
N GLU A 47 17.83 10.23 6.61
CA GLU A 47 18.00 9.17 5.60
C GLU A 47 17.82 7.76 6.17
N ASP A 48 18.34 7.47 7.34
CA ASP A 48 18.35 6.11 7.89
C ASP A 48 17.04 5.68 8.55
N GLY A 49 15.97 6.42 8.31
CA GLY A 49 14.64 6.16 8.86
C GLY A 49 13.92 4.95 8.25
N ALA A 50 12.80 4.57 8.87
CA ALA A 50 11.98 3.45 8.39
C ALA A 50 11.44 3.66 6.95
N ILE A 51 11.18 4.90 6.57
CA ILE A 51 10.68 5.26 5.23
C ILE A 51 11.79 5.07 4.20
N ASP A 52 13.02 5.45 4.51
CA ASP A 52 14.16 5.25 3.63
C ASP A 52 14.46 3.77 3.41
N ARG A 53 14.46 2.97 4.47
CA ARG A 53 14.61 1.50 4.36
C ARG A 53 13.54 0.87 3.47
N ARG A 54 12.30 1.33 3.56
CA ARG A 54 11.22 0.86 2.68
C ARG A 54 11.47 1.22 1.22
N ARG A 55 11.94 2.41 0.94
CA ARG A 55 12.29 2.86 -0.41
C ARG A 55 13.36 1.98 -1.05
N LYS A 56 14.38 1.60 -0.28
CA LYS A 56 15.51 0.79 -0.73
C LYS A 56 15.16 -0.70 -0.89
N THR A 57 13.98 -1.13 -0.45
CA THR A 57 13.59 -2.54 -0.54
C THR A 57 13.23 -2.93 -1.98
N GLN A 58 13.96 -3.87 -2.54
CA GLN A 58 13.72 -4.39 -3.88
C GLN A 58 12.48 -5.30 -3.92
N LEU A 59 11.81 -5.38 -5.08
CA LEU A 59 10.62 -6.20 -5.28
C LEU A 59 10.84 -7.67 -4.91
N ASN A 60 11.91 -8.28 -5.38
CA ASN A 60 12.23 -9.68 -5.08
C ASN A 60 12.35 -9.93 -3.57
N HIS A 61 12.93 -8.99 -2.85
CA HIS A 61 13.00 -9.06 -1.39
C HIS A 61 11.61 -8.96 -0.75
N MET A 62 10.75 -8.07 -1.24
CA MET A 62 9.36 -7.95 -0.75
C MET A 62 8.57 -9.24 -0.97
N LEU A 63 8.68 -9.85 -2.16
CA LEU A 63 7.96 -11.06 -2.51
C LEU A 63 8.50 -12.29 -1.76
N ASN A 64 9.82 -12.41 -1.60
CA ASN A 64 10.43 -13.46 -0.78
C ASN A 64 9.99 -13.36 0.69
N ARG A 65 9.96 -12.15 1.24
CA ARG A 65 9.40 -11.94 2.58
C ARG A 65 7.91 -12.30 2.64
N ALA A 66 7.14 -11.97 1.62
CA ALA A 66 5.73 -12.35 1.55
C ALA A 66 5.55 -13.87 1.52
N LYS A 67 6.40 -14.59 0.77
CA LYS A 67 6.39 -16.06 0.71
C LYS A 67 6.72 -16.68 2.06
N ALA A 68 7.73 -16.16 2.75
CA ALA A 68 8.24 -16.74 4.00
C ALA A 68 7.45 -16.31 5.25
N ALA A 69 6.95 -15.08 5.30
CA ALA A 69 6.44 -14.48 6.52
C ALA A 69 4.95 -14.13 6.50
N CYS A 70 4.24 -14.27 5.37
CA CYS A 70 2.81 -13.97 5.34
C CYS A 70 2.00 -15.06 6.05
N ILE A 71 1.45 -14.73 7.21
CA ILE A 71 0.63 -15.65 8.02
C ILE A 71 -0.83 -15.75 7.57
N GLN A 72 -1.19 -15.16 6.44
CA GLN A 72 -2.54 -15.19 5.86
C GLN A 72 -3.66 -14.68 6.82
N CYS A 73 -3.34 -13.76 7.72
CA CYS A 73 -4.29 -13.20 8.69
C CYS A 73 -5.39 -12.33 8.06
N THR A 74 -5.30 -12.02 6.78
CA THR A 74 -6.24 -11.21 5.97
C THR A 74 -6.46 -9.76 6.43
N PHE A 75 -5.77 -9.26 7.46
CA PHE A 75 -5.96 -7.90 7.98
C PHE A 75 -5.75 -6.81 6.93
N CYS A 76 -4.81 -7.01 6.00
CA CYS A 76 -4.60 -6.09 4.89
C CYS A 76 -5.83 -5.94 3.99
N THR A 77 -6.69 -6.96 3.92
CA THR A 77 -7.99 -6.91 3.21
C THR A 77 -9.08 -6.35 4.10
N GLN A 78 -9.20 -6.85 5.33
CA GLN A 78 -10.25 -6.43 6.25
C GLN A 78 -10.20 -4.93 6.57
N LEU A 79 -9.00 -4.35 6.62
CA LEU A 79 -8.79 -2.92 6.88
C LEU A 79 -8.66 -2.09 5.58
N CYS A 80 -8.79 -2.70 4.41
CA CYS A 80 -8.72 -1.99 3.15
C CYS A 80 -9.97 -1.13 2.93
N PRO A 81 -9.85 0.22 2.81
CA PRO A 81 -11.02 1.08 2.61
C PRO A 81 -11.82 0.73 1.35
N ARG A 82 -11.13 0.34 0.27
CA ARG A 82 -11.79 -0.09 -0.97
C ARG A 82 -12.58 -1.37 -0.76
N HIS A 83 -12.01 -2.36 -0.07
CA HIS A 83 -12.71 -3.60 0.24
C HIS A 83 -13.94 -3.34 1.13
N MET A 84 -13.81 -2.50 2.14
CA MET A 84 -14.93 -2.13 3.02
C MET A 84 -16.07 -1.43 2.29
N LEU A 85 -15.77 -0.74 1.19
CA LEU A 85 -16.77 -0.12 0.32
C LEU A 85 -17.40 -1.09 -0.69
N GLY A 86 -17.02 -2.38 -0.64
CA GLY A 86 -17.53 -3.40 -1.54
C GLY A 86 -16.76 -3.54 -2.85
N HIS A 87 -15.61 -2.88 -2.99
CA HIS A 87 -14.74 -3.15 -4.14
C HIS A 87 -14.04 -4.50 -4.00
N PRO A 88 -13.81 -5.24 -5.10
CA PRO A 88 -13.22 -6.56 -5.08
C PRO A 88 -11.70 -6.54 -4.85
N LEU A 89 -11.21 -5.65 -4.01
CA LEU A 89 -9.78 -5.54 -3.71
C LEU A 89 -9.43 -6.35 -2.46
N GLN A 90 -8.66 -7.39 -2.66
CA GLN A 90 -8.19 -8.29 -1.61
C GLN A 90 -6.65 -8.35 -1.58
N PRO A 91 -5.97 -7.39 -0.95
CA PRO A 91 -4.51 -7.34 -0.94
C PRO A 91 -3.81 -8.62 -0.51
N HIS A 92 -4.39 -9.41 0.40
CA HIS A 92 -3.81 -10.70 0.83
C HIS A 92 -3.74 -11.72 -0.31
N ARG A 93 -4.74 -11.75 -1.22
CA ARG A 93 -4.74 -12.65 -2.38
C ARG A 93 -3.69 -12.24 -3.39
N ILE A 94 -3.61 -10.94 -3.70
CA ILE A 94 -2.59 -10.40 -4.59
C ILE A 94 -1.20 -10.76 -4.07
N MET A 95 -0.90 -10.49 -2.81
CA MET A 95 0.39 -10.81 -2.19
C MET A 95 0.72 -12.29 -2.27
N ARG A 96 -0.25 -13.16 -1.98
CA ARG A 96 -0.08 -14.60 -2.06
C ARG A 96 0.19 -15.06 -3.49
N LYS A 97 -0.61 -14.56 -4.44
CA LYS A 97 -0.48 -14.92 -5.85
C LYS A 97 0.89 -14.53 -6.39
N MET A 98 1.33 -13.31 -6.12
CA MET A 98 2.64 -12.83 -6.52
C MET A 98 3.78 -13.63 -5.87
N ALA A 99 3.69 -13.91 -4.58
CA ALA A 99 4.70 -14.67 -3.87
C ALA A 99 4.83 -16.12 -4.38
N MET A 100 3.72 -16.73 -4.83
CA MET A 100 3.74 -18.09 -5.38
C MET A 100 4.21 -18.16 -6.84
N ASN A 101 4.00 -17.09 -7.60
CA ASN A 101 4.34 -17.03 -9.02
C ASN A 101 5.56 -16.13 -9.28
N MET A 102 6.43 -16.00 -8.27
CA MET A 102 7.72 -15.35 -8.50
C MET A 102 8.48 -16.09 -9.59
N PRO A 103 8.98 -15.40 -10.62
CA PRO A 103 9.88 -16.03 -11.56
C PRO A 103 11.10 -16.55 -10.79
N HIS A 104 11.34 -17.85 -10.91
CA HIS A 104 12.61 -18.42 -10.47
C HIS A 104 13.70 -17.76 -11.31
N GLN A 105 14.72 -17.22 -10.67
CA GLN A 105 15.81 -16.48 -11.31
C GLN A 105 16.52 -17.28 -12.43
N ASP A 106 16.30 -18.57 -12.51
CA ASP A 106 17.11 -19.46 -13.33
C ASP A 106 16.52 -19.80 -14.71
N ASN A 107 15.24 -19.51 -15.01
CA ASN A 107 14.60 -20.08 -16.20
C ASN A 107 13.66 -19.18 -17.02
N HIS A 108 13.54 -17.91 -16.75
CA HIS A 108 12.69 -17.06 -17.57
C HIS A 108 13.45 -15.84 -18.06
N GLU A 109 13.48 -15.68 -19.37
CA GLU A 109 13.59 -14.41 -20.06
C GLU A 109 12.49 -13.46 -19.54
N THR A 110 12.62 -13.00 -18.29
CA THR A 110 12.02 -11.73 -17.91
C THR A 110 12.70 -10.73 -18.82
N THR A 111 12.04 -10.39 -19.90
CA THR A 111 12.45 -9.25 -20.71
C THR A 111 12.64 -8.11 -19.71
N LYS A 112 13.73 -7.37 -19.86
CA LYS A 112 14.13 -6.30 -18.92
C LYS A 112 13.01 -5.28 -18.65
N ASP A 113 11.92 -5.37 -19.41
CA ASP A 113 10.80 -4.45 -19.43
C ASP A 113 9.58 -4.92 -18.62
N HIS A 114 9.45 -6.23 -18.32
CA HIS A 114 8.30 -6.76 -17.57
C HIS A 114 8.75 -7.73 -16.48
N TRP A 115 8.52 -7.37 -15.22
CA TRP A 115 8.82 -8.19 -14.04
C TRP A 115 7.68 -9.14 -13.65
N ILE A 116 6.53 -9.02 -14.29
CA ILE A 116 5.35 -9.87 -14.09
C ILE A 116 5.04 -10.60 -15.40
N LEU A 117 4.69 -11.87 -15.29
CA LEU A 117 4.30 -12.68 -16.44
C LEU A 117 3.00 -12.13 -17.04
N PRO A 118 2.90 -11.99 -18.38
CA PRO A 118 1.69 -11.49 -19.03
C PRO A 118 0.42 -12.25 -18.64
N GLU A 119 0.51 -13.57 -18.47
CA GLU A 119 -0.62 -14.41 -18.07
C GLU A 119 -1.15 -14.03 -16.66
N LEU A 120 -0.27 -13.54 -15.78
CA LEU A 120 -0.69 -13.08 -14.45
C LEU A 120 -1.46 -11.76 -14.52
N LEU A 121 -1.23 -10.92 -15.52
CA LEU A 121 -1.99 -9.69 -15.69
C LEU A 121 -3.46 -9.95 -16.03
N GLU A 122 -3.75 -11.10 -16.63
CA GLU A 122 -5.13 -11.53 -16.91
C GLU A 122 -5.80 -12.19 -15.71
N ASP A 123 -5.02 -12.52 -14.67
CA ASP A 123 -5.55 -13.16 -13.47
C ASP A 123 -6.48 -12.20 -12.70
N ARG A 124 -7.64 -12.71 -12.32
CA ARG A 124 -8.68 -11.93 -11.63
C ARG A 124 -8.19 -11.29 -10.33
N ASP A 125 -7.40 -12.02 -9.53
CA ASP A 125 -6.90 -11.51 -8.25
C ASP A 125 -5.85 -10.43 -8.48
N ILE A 126 -5.01 -10.56 -9.50
CA ILE A 126 -3.97 -9.58 -9.85
C ILE A 126 -4.60 -8.29 -10.40
N ARG A 127 -5.60 -8.40 -11.28
CA ARG A 127 -6.31 -7.23 -11.85
C ARG A 127 -6.98 -6.35 -10.79
N GLN A 128 -7.29 -6.89 -9.62
CA GLN A 128 -7.80 -6.11 -8.50
C GLN A 128 -6.83 -4.98 -8.06
N ALA A 129 -5.53 -5.11 -8.33
CA ALA A 129 -4.56 -4.08 -8.00
C ALA A 129 -4.86 -2.74 -8.69
N ALA A 130 -5.52 -2.74 -9.85
CA ALA A 130 -5.94 -1.52 -10.56
C ALA A 130 -6.86 -0.62 -9.72
N ILE A 131 -7.62 -1.21 -8.78
CA ILE A 131 -8.56 -0.47 -7.91
C ILE A 131 -7.85 0.12 -6.68
N CYS A 132 -6.61 -0.25 -6.43
CA CYS A 132 -5.89 0.19 -5.23
C CYS A 132 -5.77 1.73 -5.20
N SER A 133 -6.20 2.34 -4.08
CA SER A 133 -6.03 3.79 -3.84
C SER A 133 -4.66 4.14 -3.25
N GLU A 134 -3.80 3.15 -3.03
CA GLU A 134 -2.44 3.30 -2.50
C GLU A 134 -2.35 4.02 -1.14
N CYS A 135 -3.41 3.98 -0.36
CA CYS A 135 -3.52 4.69 0.92
C CYS A 135 -2.54 4.22 2.01
N GLY A 136 -1.89 3.07 1.85
CA GLY A 136 -0.87 2.55 2.77
C GLY A 136 -1.41 1.86 4.03
N VAL A 137 -2.70 1.82 4.28
CA VAL A 137 -3.29 1.20 5.49
C VAL A 137 -2.90 -0.27 5.62
N CYS A 138 -2.94 -1.02 4.52
CA CYS A 138 -2.59 -2.45 4.50
C CYS A 138 -1.13 -2.72 4.88
N GLU A 139 -0.25 -1.77 4.64
CA GLU A 139 1.19 -1.87 4.88
C GLU A 139 1.59 -1.33 6.27
N VAL A 140 1.12 -0.11 6.59
CA VAL A 140 1.57 0.61 7.78
C VAL A 140 0.88 0.12 9.05
N TYR A 141 -0.42 -0.16 8.96
CA TYR A 141 -1.25 -0.48 10.14
C TYR A 141 -1.73 -1.91 10.17
N ALA A 142 -2.11 -2.48 9.02
CA ALA A 142 -2.80 -3.76 9.00
C ALA A 142 -1.84 -4.95 9.08
N CYS A 143 -0.69 -4.90 8.40
CA CYS A 143 0.20 -6.06 8.34
C CYS A 143 1.02 -6.23 9.63
N PRO A 144 0.78 -7.29 10.43
CA PRO A 144 1.56 -7.55 11.64
C PRO A 144 3.00 -7.99 11.32
N MET A 145 3.25 -8.46 10.11
CA MET A 145 4.55 -8.95 9.64
C MET A 145 5.37 -7.88 8.92
N GLY A 146 4.86 -6.64 8.84
CA GLY A 146 5.55 -5.53 8.18
C GLY A 146 5.81 -5.74 6.68
N LEU A 147 4.94 -6.51 6.01
CA LEU A 147 4.99 -6.68 4.55
C LEU A 147 4.48 -5.42 3.84
N GLN A 148 4.72 -5.35 2.54
CA GLN A 148 4.46 -4.14 1.74
C GLN A 148 3.39 -4.34 0.65
N PRO A 149 2.13 -4.69 0.99
CA PRO A 149 1.08 -4.95 -0.01
C PRO A 149 0.79 -3.74 -0.89
N ARG A 150 0.86 -2.52 -0.34
CA ARG A 150 0.64 -1.29 -1.11
C ARG A 150 1.65 -1.15 -2.25
N VAL A 151 2.93 -1.36 -1.95
CA VAL A 151 3.99 -1.21 -2.95
C VAL A 151 3.82 -2.24 -4.06
N VAL A 152 3.56 -3.50 -3.71
CA VAL A 152 3.30 -4.56 -4.69
C VAL A 152 2.09 -4.22 -5.56
N ASN A 153 0.98 -3.77 -4.96
CA ASN A 153 -0.22 -3.36 -5.71
C ASN A 153 0.07 -2.17 -6.65
N SER A 154 0.87 -1.19 -6.20
CA SER A 154 1.23 -0.03 -7.02
C SER A 154 2.06 -0.42 -8.24
N LEU A 155 3.01 -1.33 -8.06
CA LEU A 155 3.82 -1.86 -9.16
C LEU A 155 2.97 -2.63 -10.18
N ILE A 156 2.10 -3.53 -9.71
CA ILE A 156 1.18 -4.27 -10.58
C ILE A 156 0.25 -3.31 -11.34
N LYS A 157 -0.26 -2.29 -10.65
CA LYS A 157 -1.11 -1.27 -11.28
C LYS A 157 -0.39 -0.53 -12.41
N GLY A 158 0.91 -0.28 -12.26
CA GLY A 158 1.75 0.26 -13.32
C GLY A 158 1.82 -0.66 -14.54
N GLU A 159 2.05 -1.96 -14.34
CA GLU A 159 2.07 -2.96 -15.42
C GLU A 159 0.71 -3.10 -16.12
N LEU A 160 -0.38 -3.16 -15.34
CA LEU A 160 -1.73 -3.19 -15.89
C LEU A 160 -2.02 -1.97 -16.77
N ALA A 161 -1.55 -0.78 -16.35
CA ALA A 161 -1.72 0.44 -17.11
C ALA A 161 -0.90 0.42 -18.41
N GLN A 162 0.33 -0.10 -18.40
CA GLN A 162 1.16 -0.27 -19.58
C GLN A 162 0.56 -1.28 -20.56
N ALA A 163 0.01 -2.38 -20.06
CA ALA A 163 -0.70 -3.38 -20.86
C ALA A 163 -2.08 -2.89 -21.37
N GLY A 164 -2.50 -1.66 -21.04
CA GLY A 164 -3.80 -1.13 -21.43
C GLY A 164 -4.98 -1.76 -20.68
N ILE A 165 -4.71 -2.58 -19.67
CA ILE A 165 -5.73 -3.25 -18.86
C ILE A 165 -6.28 -2.26 -17.84
N ARG A 166 -7.51 -1.83 -18.05
CA ARG A 166 -8.21 -0.92 -17.15
C ARG A 166 -9.25 -1.70 -16.33
N TYR A 167 -9.45 -1.26 -15.11
CA TYR A 167 -10.60 -1.72 -14.35
C TYR A 167 -11.88 -1.19 -15.03
N SER A 168 -12.68 -2.11 -15.59
CA SER A 168 -14.00 -1.78 -16.11
C SER A 168 -15.03 -2.08 -15.03
N ARG A 169 -15.94 -1.14 -14.84
CA ARG A 169 -17.10 -1.30 -13.96
C ARG A 169 -18.24 -2.07 -14.66
N GLU A 170 -18.16 -2.19 -15.98
CA GLU A 170 -19.13 -2.89 -16.80
C GLU A 170 -18.94 -4.40 -16.66
N GLY A 171 -19.93 -5.07 -16.09
CA GLY A 171 -19.96 -6.53 -15.89
C GLY A 171 -19.57 -7.00 -14.48
N ASP A 172 -18.78 -6.24 -13.75
CA ASP A 172 -18.45 -6.52 -12.34
C ASP A 172 -19.23 -5.58 -11.42
N THR A 173 -20.54 -5.74 -11.36
CA THR A 173 -21.33 -5.11 -10.28
C THR A 173 -21.00 -5.84 -8.97
N TRP A 174 -20.05 -5.32 -8.26
CA TRP A 174 -19.72 -5.82 -6.95
C TRP A 174 -20.67 -5.20 -5.94
N GLU A 175 -21.52 -6.03 -5.39
CA GLU A 175 -22.28 -5.63 -4.23
C GLU A 175 -21.33 -5.25 -3.09
N ALA A 176 -21.66 -4.19 -2.38
CA ALA A 176 -20.98 -3.87 -1.15
C ALA A 176 -21.08 -5.08 -0.22
N ASP A 177 -19.97 -5.46 0.44
CA ASP A 177 -19.96 -6.57 1.40
C ASP A 177 -21.16 -6.40 2.36
N ALA A 178 -22.09 -7.35 2.36
CA ALA A 178 -23.29 -7.32 3.19
C ALA A 178 -22.93 -7.18 4.69
N ASN A 179 -21.75 -7.68 5.09
CA ASN A 179 -21.24 -7.56 6.44
C ASN A 179 -20.50 -6.24 6.71
N ARG A 180 -20.39 -5.34 5.73
CA ARG A 180 -19.70 -4.05 5.87
C ARG A 180 -20.17 -3.24 7.08
N PRO A 181 -21.48 -3.10 7.34
CA PRO A 181 -21.97 -2.35 8.50
C PRO A 181 -21.57 -3.00 9.83
N TYR A 182 -21.37 -4.31 9.82
CA TYR A 182 -21.05 -5.11 11.02
C TYR A 182 -19.55 -5.37 11.16
N ARG A 183 -18.73 -5.05 10.16
CA ARG A 183 -17.29 -5.13 10.28
C ARG A 183 -16.82 -4.02 11.20
N LYS A 184 -16.68 -4.35 12.45
CA LYS A 184 -16.02 -3.50 13.45
C LYS A 184 -14.57 -3.34 12.99
N VAL A 185 -14.28 -2.27 12.26
CA VAL A 185 -12.88 -1.86 12.09
C VAL A 185 -12.38 -1.60 13.50
N PRO A 186 -11.33 -2.27 13.97
CA PRO A 186 -10.83 -2.07 15.33
C PRO A 186 -10.10 -0.72 15.43
N THR A 187 -10.85 0.36 15.26
CA THR A 187 -10.36 1.75 15.19
C THR A 187 -9.57 2.09 16.45
N LYS A 188 -10.06 1.63 17.61
CA LYS A 188 -9.36 1.78 18.90
C LYS A 188 -7.98 1.10 18.87
N ARG A 189 -7.90 -0.11 18.29
CA ARG A 189 -6.64 -0.86 18.15
C ARG A 189 -5.71 -0.18 17.15
N ILE A 190 -6.25 0.36 16.06
CA ILE A 190 -5.47 1.12 15.07
C ILE A 190 -4.93 2.39 15.70
N ALA A 191 -5.77 3.15 16.41
CA ALA A 191 -5.37 4.37 17.12
C ALA A 191 -4.27 4.09 18.16
N ALA A 192 -4.40 3.01 18.91
CA ALA A 192 -3.38 2.60 19.89
C ALA A 192 -2.04 2.26 19.20
N ARG A 193 -2.07 1.51 18.08
CA ARG A 193 -0.86 1.19 17.32
C ARG A 193 -0.22 2.41 16.64
N ALA A 194 -1.03 3.39 16.28
CA ALA A 194 -0.56 4.66 15.72
C ALA A 194 -0.03 5.64 16.79
N GLY A 195 -0.11 5.27 18.08
CA GLY A 195 0.28 6.14 19.18
C GLY A 195 -0.66 7.31 19.43
N VAL A 196 -1.84 7.32 18.80
CA VAL A 196 -2.84 8.40 18.92
C VAL A 196 -4.06 8.00 19.75
N GLY A 197 -3.95 6.92 20.53
CA GLY A 197 -5.04 6.40 21.35
C GLY A 197 -5.60 7.42 22.34
N ALA A 198 -4.76 8.30 22.87
CA ALA A 198 -5.18 9.38 23.79
C ALA A 198 -6.08 10.44 23.13
N TYR A 199 -6.00 10.57 21.80
CA TYR A 199 -6.81 11.51 21.01
C TYR A 199 -8.02 10.83 20.37
N TYR A 200 -8.20 9.53 20.60
CA TYR A 200 -9.32 8.79 20.05
C TYR A 200 -10.56 9.01 20.93
N HIS A 201 -11.38 9.95 20.50
CA HIS A 201 -12.69 10.22 21.10
C HIS A 201 -13.77 9.63 20.19
N ILE A 202 -14.65 8.82 20.79
CA ILE A 202 -15.88 8.40 20.11
C ILE A 202 -16.92 9.48 20.44
N ASP A 203 -17.01 10.50 19.59
CA ASP A 203 -18.05 11.51 19.72
C ASP A 203 -19.42 10.88 19.45
N GLY A 204 -20.15 10.57 20.54
CA GLY A 204 -21.60 10.41 20.55
C GLY A 204 -22.21 9.24 19.75
N HIS A 205 -21.48 8.50 18.95
CA HIS A 205 -21.95 7.30 18.29
C HIS A 205 -21.70 6.10 19.21
N THR A 206 -22.59 5.88 20.14
CA THR A 206 -22.72 4.59 20.81
C THR A 206 -23.11 3.56 19.77
N TYR A 207 -22.12 2.82 19.26
CA TYR A 207 -22.41 1.53 18.67
C TYR A 207 -23.04 0.69 19.76
N LYS A 208 -24.34 0.45 19.67
CA LYS A 208 -24.98 -0.56 20.48
C LYS A 208 -24.21 -1.85 20.23
N GLU A 209 -23.56 -2.37 21.24
CA GLU A 209 -23.07 -3.75 21.23
C GLU A 209 -24.32 -4.63 21.18
N GLU A 210 -24.71 -5.04 19.98
CA GLU A 210 -25.60 -6.17 19.85
C GLU A 210 -24.77 -7.39 20.24
N THR A 211 -24.96 -7.81 21.46
CA THR A 211 -24.55 -9.10 21.97
C THR A 211 -25.20 -10.17 21.10
N ALA A 212 -24.38 -10.88 20.31
CA ALA A 212 -24.72 -12.15 19.73
C ALA A 212 -24.09 -13.25 20.57
#